data_442d8ee5c9d1b22037cb0064e23a4952
#
_entry.id   442d8ee5c9d1b22037cb0064e23a4952
#
_cell.length_a   1.000
_cell.length_b   1.000
_cell.length_c   1.000
_cell.angle_alpha   90.00
_cell.angle_beta   90.00
_cell.angle_gamma   90.00
#
_symmetry.space_group_name_H-M   'P 1'
#
loop_
_entity.id
_entity.type
_entity.pdbx_description
1 polymer ?
#
loop_
_entity_poly.entity_id
_entity_poly.type
_entity_poly.pdbx_seq_one_letter_code
_entity_poly.pdbx_strand_id
1 'polypeptide(L)'
;MYLFKSIKVIDSGRAIILRRKDGSSLRYHSTWLRDNSYDPKTRDKKSGQRLISVSDVPINTYIKSASLDKKGKNIFLNFLPEKKQIKFSAGWLETNAYDKSKNNSKIWSKDTLKHVPIIDYKSAKSDKKLLLKWLKSLHYYGFAKMKGDKIKSGAVIEIANLFSYIRETNYGKWFDVRSEINPINLAFTNYGLQAHTDNPYRNPVPTMQILYCLKNSARGGNSKVVDGFYAALRLKNEKKSYFALLSKYCARFEFKEKKEFI
;
A
#
# COMPACT_ATOMS: atom_id res chain seq x y z
N MET A 1 18.19 11.27 -18.54
CA MET A 1 19.02 10.51 -17.57
C MET A 1 18.78 9.03 -17.82
N TYR A 2 19.83 8.23 -18.00
CA TYR A 2 19.69 6.77 -18.21
C TYR A 2 19.28 6.11 -16.88
N LEU A 3 18.22 5.28 -16.90
CA LEU A 3 17.76 4.56 -15.71
C LEU A 3 18.70 3.40 -15.36
N PHE A 4 19.14 2.66 -16.37
CA PHE A 4 20.00 1.49 -16.20
C PHE A 4 21.35 1.66 -16.88
N LYS A 5 22.40 1.16 -16.24
CA LYS A 5 23.78 1.14 -16.74
C LYS A 5 24.06 -0.10 -17.61
N SER A 6 23.49 -1.24 -17.23
CA SER A 6 23.73 -2.51 -17.92
C SER A 6 22.57 -3.49 -17.73
N ILE A 7 22.52 -4.47 -18.62
CA ILE A 7 21.63 -5.62 -18.58
C ILE A 7 22.45 -6.90 -18.70
N LYS A 8 22.09 -7.92 -17.94
CA LYS A 8 22.70 -9.25 -18.03
C LYS A 8 21.61 -10.32 -18.00
N VAL A 9 21.74 -11.31 -18.89
CA VAL A 9 20.94 -12.53 -18.83
C VAL A 9 21.58 -13.47 -17.81
N ILE A 10 20.79 -14.06 -16.94
CA ILE A 10 21.20 -14.96 -15.87
C ILE A 10 20.33 -16.22 -15.85
N ASP A 11 20.69 -17.19 -15.02
CA ASP A 11 19.95 -18.44 -14.78
C ASP A 11 19.58 -19.15 -16.09
N SER A 12 20.58 -19.32 -16.99
CA SER A 12 20.41 -19.94 -18.30
C SER A 12 19.27 -19.33 -19.12
N GLY A 13 19.09 -18.02 -19.05
CA GLY A 13 18.03 -17.29 -19.76
C GLY A 13 16.69 -17.20 -19.04
N ARG A 14 16.58 -17.78 -17.85
CA ARG A 14 15.32 -17.74 -17.07
C ARG A 14 15.06 -16.38 -16.42
N ALA A 15 16.10 -15.54 -16.32
CA ALA A 15 15.95 -14.18 -15.77
C ALA A 15 16.96 -13.20 -16.39
N ILE A 16 16.68 -11.91 -16.19
CA ILE A 16 17.62 -10.81 -16.46
C ILE A 16 17.86 -10.01 -15.19
N ILE A 17 19.04 -9.38 -15.09
CA ILE A 17 19.35 -8.35 -14.11
C ILE A 17 19.59 -7.03 -14.84
N LEU A 18 18.90 -5.99 -14.40
CA LEU A 18 19.12 -4.59 -14.78
C LEU A 18 19.88 -3.88 -13.67
N ARG A 19 21.05 -3.33 -13.94
CA ARG A 19 21.85 -2.57 -12.97
C ARG A 19 21.64 -1.08 -13.16
N ARG A 20 21.36 -0.38 -12.06
CA ARG A 20 21.29 1.09 -12.01
C ARG A 20 22.67 1.70 -11.82
N LYS A 21 22.75 3.03 -11.97
CA LYS A 21 24.02 3.78 -11.76
C LYS A 21 24.46 3.76 -10.30
N ASP A 22 23.53 3.69 -9.35
CA ASP A 22 23.80 3.61 -7.90
C ASP A 22 24.27 2.23 -7.43
N GLY A 23 24.51 1.29 -8.37
CA GLY A 23 24.92 -0.08 -8.08
C GLY A 23 23.77 -1.03 -7.73
N SER A 24 22.59 -0.52 -7.46
CA SER A 24 21.41 -1.36 -7.20
C SER A 24 20.94 -2.08 -8.46
N SER A 25 20.23 -3.20 -8.30
CA SER A 25 19.78 -4.01 -9.42
C SER A 25 18.33 -4.45 -9.25
N LEU A 26 17.69 -4.72 -10.39
CA LEU A 26 16.35 -5.29 -10.50
C LEU A 26 16.44 -6.58 -11.27
N ARG A 27 15.74 -7.62 -10.80
CA ARG A 27 15.64 -8.90 -11.47
C ARG A 27 14.24 -9.09 -12.06
N TYR A 28 14.18 -9.72 -13.24
CA TYR A 28 12.91 -10.07 -13.88
C TYR A 28 13.04 -11.46 -14.51
N HIS A 29 12.04 -12.32 -14.23
CA HIS A 29 11.97 -13.66 -14.81
C HIS A 29 11.44 -13.63 -16.26
N SER A 30 11.94 -14.54 -17.09
CA SER A 30 11.57 -14.63 -18.51
C SER A 30 10.07 -14.82 -18.71
N THR A 31 9.44 -15.72 -17.96
CA THR A 31 7.99 -15.97 -18.03
C THR A 31 7.19 -14.73 -17.67
N TRP A 32 7.56 -14.01 -16.59
CA TRP A 32 6.89 -12.78 -16.20
C TRP A 32 7.02 -11.69 -17.28
N LEU A 33 8.22 -11.52 -17.84
CA LEU A 33 8.46 -10.56 -18.92
C LEU A 33 7.62 -10.91 -20.14
N ARG A 34 7.61 -12.20 -20.53
CA ARG A 34 6.85 -12.65 -21.70
C ARG A 34 5.35 -12.44 -21.52
N ASP A 35 4.80 -12.80 -20.38
CA ASP A 35 3.39 -12.63 -20.01
C ASP A 35 2.97 -11.16 -19.93
N ASN A 36 3.87 -10.27 -19.50
CA ASN A 36 3.60 -8.84 -19.35
C ASN A 36 4.08 -8.00 -20.57
N SER A 37 4.44 -8.63 -21.67
CA SER A 37 4.92 -7.92 -22.86
C SER A 37 3.79 -7.15 -23.55
N TYR A 38 4.15 -6.03 -24.19
CA TYR A 38 3.27 -5.24 -25.06
C TYR A 38 3.35 -5.68 -26.53
N ASP A 39 3.70 -6.95 -26.78
CA ASP A 39 3.58 -7.57 -28.08
C ASP A 39 2.10 -7.61 -28.53
N PRO A 40 1.78 -7.26 -29.80
CA PRO A 40 0.37 -7.18 -30.28
C PRO A 40 -0.43 -8.48 -30.16
N LYS A 41 0.24 -9.64 -30.13
CA LYS A 41 -0.43 -10.93 -29.91
C LYS A 41 -0.61 -11.26 -28.43
N THR A 42 -0.04 -10.47 -27.53
CA THR A 42 -0.12 -10.65 -26.08
C THR A 42 -1.05 -9.65 -25.43
N ARG A 43 -1.04 -8.40 -25.92
CA ARG A 43 -1.87 -7.32 -25.37
C ARG A 43 -2.50 -6.47 -26.45
N ASP A 44 -3.76 -6.14 -26.27
CA ASP A 44 -4.44 -5.16 -27.09
C ASP A 44 -3.84 -3.76 -26.88
N LYS A 45 -3.54 -3.07 -27.98
CA LYS A 45 -2.88 -1.77 -27.96
C LYS A 45 -3.74 -0.65 -27.38
N LYS A 46 -5.07 -0.75 -27.53
CA LYS A 46 -6.00 0.31 -27.10
C LYS A 46 -6.37 0.18 -25.64
N SER A 47 -6.82 -1.01 -25.24
CA SER A 47 -7.28 -1.27 -23.87
C SER A 47 -6.15 -1.65 -22.92
N GLY A 48 -4.99 -2.12 -23.43
CA GLY A 48 -3.91 -2.69 -22.62
C GLY A 48 -4.26 -4.05 -22.01
N GLN A 49 -5.43 -4.60 -22.35
CA GLN A 49 -5.89 -5.88 -21.83
C GLN A 49 -5.10 -7.04 -22.43
N ARG A 50 -4.98 -8.10 -21.67
CA ARG A 50 -4.32 -9.34 -22.07
C ARG A 50 -5.15 -10.09 -23.09
N LEU A 51 -4.51 -10.57 -24.17
CA LEU A 51 -5.11 -11.40 -25.21
C LEU A 51 -4.82 -12.89 -25.00
N ILE A 52 -3.88 -13.21 -24.13
CA ILE A 52 -3.47 -14.56 -23.79
C ILE A 52 -3.54 -14.80 -22.29
N SER A 53 -3.61 -16.05 -21.87
CA SER A 53 -3.40 -16.44 -20.48
C SER A 53 -1.94 -16.80 -20.21
N VAL A 54 -1.55 -16.94 -18.96
CA VAL A 54 -0.17 -17.35 -18.62
C VAL A 54 0.15 -18.77 -19.10
N SER A 55 -0.85 -19.63 -19.26
CA SER A 55 -0.71 -20.99 -19.79
C SER A 55 -0.36 -21.03 -21.28
N ASP A 56 -0.62 -19.93 -22.02
CA ASP A 56 -0.26 -19.82 -23.44
C ASP A 56 1.22 -19.43 -23.65
N VAL A 57 1.91 -19.03 -22.56
CA VAL A 57 3.35 -18.81 -22.58
C VAL A 57 4.06 -20.16 -22.47
N PRO A 58 4.96 -20.52 -23.42
CA PRO A 58 5.64 -21.80 -23.37
C PRO A 58 6.38 -21.99 -22.03
N ILE A 59 6.20 -23.16 -21.39
CA ILE A 59 6.79 -23.45 -20.08
C ILE A 59 8.32 -23.36 -20.07
N ASN A 60 8.94 -23.61 -21.22
CA ASN A 60 10.38 -23.51 -21.44
C ASN A 60 10.82 -22.15 -21.99
N THR A 61 10.02 -21.10 -21.81
CA THR A 61 10.37 -19.74 -22.21
C THR A 61 11.64 -19.27 -21.51
N TYR A 62 12.64 -18.85 -22.31
CA TYR A 62 13.85 -18.23 -21.82
C TYR A 62 14.33 -17.09 -22.73
N ILE A 63 15.21 -16.26 -22.22
CA ILE A 63 15.80 -15.12 -22.92
C ILE A 63 17.18 -15.53 -23.45
N LYS A 64 17.29 -15.59 -24.77
CA LYS A 64 18.56 -15.89 -25.46
C LYS A 64 19.56 -14.73 -25.35
N SER A 65 19.06 -13.51 -25.52
CA SER A 65 19.90 -12.30 -25.46
C SER A 65 19.07 -11.10 -25.02
N ALA A 66 19.76 -10.13 -24.44
CA ALA A 66 19.18 -8.89 -23.93
C ALA A 66 20.10 -7.71 -24.24
N SER A 67 19.55 -6.58 -24.66
CA SER A 67 20.32 -5.36 -24.93
C SER A 67 19.57 -4.11 -24.48
N LEU A 68 20.31 -3.04 -24.22
CA LEU A 68 19.81 -1.68 -24.00
C LEU A 68 20.03 -0.85 -25.25
N ASP A 69 19.12 0.04 -25.56
CA ASP A 69 19.36 1.07 -26.59
C ASP A 69 20.46 2.06 -26.12
N LYS A 70 21.02 2.81 -27.06
CA LYS A 70 22.07 3.82 -26.79
C LYS A 70 21.65 4.86 -25.74
N LYS A 71 20.35 5.10 -25.59
CA LYS A 71 19.79 6.07 -24.64
C LYS A 71 19.33 5.42 -23.32
N GLY A 72 19.47 4.09 -23.15
CA GLY A 72 19.05 3.37 -21.96
C GLY A 72 17.56 3.50 -21.63
N LYS A 73 16.73 3.84 -22.63
CA LYS A 73 15.28 4.01 -22.47
C LYS A 73 14.50 2.76 -22.86
N ASN A 74 15.06 1.94 -23.74
CA ASN A 74 14.41 0.73 -24.23
C ASN A 74 15.33 -0.47 -24.02
N ILE A 75 14.69 -1.59 -23.74
CA ILE A 75 15.30 -2.89 -23.50
C ILE A 75 14.74 -3.83 -24.55
N PHE A 76 15.61 -4.52 -25.27
CA PHE A 76 15.25 -5.51 -26.26
C PHE A 76 15.61 -6.90 -25.75
N LEU A 77 14.65 -7.80 -25.76
CA LEU A 77 14.77 -9.17 -25.28
C LEU A 77 14.40 -10.14 -26.39
N ASN A 78 15.27 -11.10 -26.68
CA ASN A 78 15.00 -12.18 -27.62
C ASN A 78 14.55 -13.42 -26.87
N PHE A 79 13.28 -13.79 -27.03
CA PHE A 79 12.64 -14.94 -26.38
C PHE A 79 12.71 -16.19 -27.23
N LEU A 80 13.00 -17.31 -26.61
CA LEU A 80 12.90 -18.65 -27.17
C LEU A 80 11.92 -19.47 -26.30
N PRO A 81 11.24 -20.48 -26.86
CA PRO A 81 11.35 -21.01 -28.24
C PRO A 81 10.62 -20.17 -29.31
N GLU A 82 9.84 -19.14 -28.93
CA GLU A 82 8.99 -18.39 -29.87
C GLU A 82 9.75 -17.57 -30.92
N LYS A 83 11.09 -17.41 -30.80
CA LYS A 83 11.94 -16.59 -31.66
C LYS A 83 11.49 -15.15 -31.80
N LYS A 84 10.94 -14.58 -30.69
CA LYS A 84 10.40 -13.22 -30.65
C LYS A 84 11.38 -12.24 -30.05
N GLN A 85 11.58 -11.10 -30.71
CA GLN A 85 12.20 -9.94 -30.11
C GLN A 85 11.13 -9.00 -29.58
N ILE A 86 11.19 -8.68 -28.29
CA ILE A 86 10.22 -7.82 -27.63
C ILE A 86 10.94 -6.63 -26.99
N LYS A 87 10.36 -5.44 -27.21
CA LYS A 87 10.83 -4.19 -26.65
C LYS A 87 10.08 -3.87 -25.36
N PHE A 88 10.82 -3.52 -24.30
CA PHE A 88 10.29 -3.01 -23.04
C PHE A 88 10.78 -1.58 -22.80
N SER A 89 9.90 -0.75 -22.22
CA SER A 89 10.33 0.54 -21.68
C SER A 89 11.10 0.34 -20.38
N ALA A 90 12.28 0.95 -20.26
CA ALA A 90 13.05 0.96 -19.02
C ALA A 90 12.27 1.57 -17.85
N GLY A 91 11.51 2.65 -18.12
CA GLY A 91 10.66 3.30 -17.11
C GLY A 91 9.52 2.40 -16.66
N TRP A 92 8.92 1.63 -17.57
CA TRP A 92 7.86 0.69 -17.22
C TRP A 92 8.41 -0.44 -16.33
N LEU A 93 9.56 -1.02 -16.67
CA LEU A 93 10.19 -2.04 -15.82
C LEU A 93 10.56 -1.48 -14.44
N GLU A 94 11.14 -0.28 -14.38
CA GLU A 94 11.43 0.39 -13.10
C GLU A 94 10.20 0.52 -12.22
N THR A 95 9.07 0.89 -12.82
CA THR A 95 7.80 1.09 -12.11
C THR A 95 7.16 -0.23 -11.68
N ASN A 96 7.35 -1.31 -12.45
CA ASN A 96 6.74 -2.62 -12.22
C ASN A 96 7.71 -3.65 -11.62
N ALA A 97 8.79 -3.20 -10.98
CA ALA A 97 9.72 -4.09 -10.30
C ALA A 97 9.03 -4.79 -9.12
N TYR A 98 9.05 -6.12 -9.10
CA TYR A 98 8.39 -6.94 -8.08
C TYR A 98 9.35 -7.49 -7.01
N ASP A 99 10.66 -7.55 -7.30
CA ASP A 99 11.67 -8.01 -6.34
C ASP A 99 11.98 -6.98 -5.23
N LYS A 100 11.56 -5.74 -5.40
CA LYS A 100 11.72 -4.70 -4.37
C LYS A 100 10.37 -4.35 -3.80
N SER A 101 10.24 -4.48 -2.50
CA SER A 101 9.15 -3.84 -1.79
C SER A 101 9.21 -2.33 -2.05
N LYS A 102 8.16 -1.79 -2.67
CA LYS A 102 7.96 -0.34 -2.80
C LYS A 102 7.39 0.26 -1.53
N ASN A 103 7.69 -0.37 -0.37
CA ASN A 103 7.23 0.19 0.88
C ASN A 103 7.98 1.50 1.15
N ASN A 104 7.35 2.61 0.80
CA ASN A 104 7.82 3.96 1.05
C ASN A 104 7.40 4.47 2.44
N SER A 105 6.85 3.60 3.29
CA SER A 105 6.46 3.97 4.66
C SER A 105 7.66 4.49 5.43
N LYS A 106 7.46 5.56 6.13
CA LYS A 106 8.47 6.15 7.03
C LYS A 106 8.10 5.76 8.45
N ILE A 107 8.94 4.96 9.07
CA ILE A 107 8.85 4.64 10.49
C ILE A 107 9.12 5.93 11.29
N TRP A 108 8.29 6.21 12.28
CA TRP A 108 8.38 7.43 13.05
C TRP A 108 8.15 7.20 14.56
N SER A 109 8.65 8.13 15.35
CA SER A 109 8.42 8.24 16.79
C SER A 109 8.04 9.69 17.13
N LYS A 110 7.73 9.95 18.40
CA LYS A 110 7.55 11.32 18.91
C LYS A 110 8.75 12.23 18.56
N ASP A 111 9.96 11.69 18.59
CA ASP A 111 11.19 12.46 18.39
C ASP A 111 11.50 12.71 16.90
N THR A 112 11.08 11.80 16.02
CA THR A 112 11.37 11.87 14.60
C THR A 112 10.27 12.53 13.76
N LEU A 113 9.01 12.46 14.21
CA LEU A 113 7.89 13.14 13.55
C LEU A 113 7.71 14.55 14.10
N LYS A 114 8.38 15.51 13.51
CA LYS A 114 8.35 16.93 13.95
C LYS A 114 7.03 17.63 13.65
N HIS A 115 6.32 17.21 12.61
CA HIS A 115 5.08 17.85 12.16
C HIS A 115 4.04 16.79 11.76
N VAL A 116 2.85 16.91 12.30
CA VAL A 116 1.69 16.10 11.88
C VAL A 116 1.23 16.58 10.50
N PRO A 117 1.09 15.69 9.50
CA PRO A 117 0.53 16.07 8.21
C PRO A 117 -0.91 16.57 8.36
N ILE A 118 -1.15 17.85 8.05
CA ILE A 118 -2.45 18.47 8.19
C ILE A 118 -2.85 19.20 6.90
N ILE A 119 -4.14 19.16 6.57
CA ILE A 119 -4.76 19.92 5.49
C ILE A 119 -6.10 20.50 5.96
N ASP A 120 -6.53 21.59 5.37
CA ASP A 120 -7.89 22.12 5.50
C ASP A 120 -8.82 21.45 4.47
N TYR A 121 -10.05 21.11 4.86
CA TYR A 121 -11.02 20.43 4.01
C TYR A 121 -11.33 21.21 2.72
N LYS A 122 -11.55 22.53 2.84
CA LYS A 122 -11.86 23.39 1.68
C LYS A 122 -10.70 23.38 0.68
N SER A 123 -9.47 23.48 1.19
CA SER A 123 -8.26 23.40 0.38
C SER A 123 -8.11 22.03 -0.30
N ALA A 124 -8.39 20.95 0.44
CA ALA A 124 -8.36 19.59 -0.12
C ALA A 124 -9.39 19.40 -1.24
N LYS A 125 -10.57 20.00 -1.11
CA LYS A 125 -11.65 19.90 -2.10
C LYS A 125 -11.36 20.71 -3.36
N SER A 126 -10.76 21.88 -3.21
CA SER A 126 -10.52 22.82 -4.33
C SER A 126 -9.21 22.55 -5.07
N ASP A 127 -8.17 22.03 -4.40
CA ASP A 127 -6.83 21.81 -4.99
C ASP A 127 -6.41 20.33 -4.93
N LYS A 128 -6.49 19.68 -6.10
CA LYS A 128 -6.06 18.28 -6.25
C LYS A 128 -4.57 18.04 -5.96
N LYS A 129 -3.70 19.06 -6.14
CA LYS A 129 -2.26 18.93 -5.85
C LYS A 129 -2.03 18.91 -4.35
N LEU A 130 -2.73 19.75 -3.60
CA LEU A 130 -2.69 19.75 -2.13
C LEU A 130 -3.27 18.45 -1.57
N LEU A 131 -4.41 17.99 -2.09
CA LEU A 131 -4.99 16.70 -1.71
C LEU A 131 -4.00 15.55 -1.97
N LEU A 132 -3.38 15.51 -3.16
CA LEU A 132 -2.36 14.48 -3.48
C LEU A 132 -1.16 14.55 -2.53
N LYS A 133 -0.68 15.74 -2.18
CA LYS A 133 0.42 15.90 -1.20
C LYS A 133 0.03 15.35 0.17
N TRP A 134 -1.18 15.61 0.63
CA TRP A 134 -1.70 15.11 1.88
C TRP A 134 -1.88 13.58 1.86
N LEU A 135 -2.46 13.00 0.79
CA LEU A 135 -2.59 11.55 0.62
C LEU A 135 -1.23 10.84 0.57
N LYS A 136 -0.21 11.46 -0.05
CA LYS A 136 1.16 10.95 0.02
C LYS A 136 1.69 10.93 1.45
N SER A 137 1.40 11.94 2.25
CA SER A 137 1.80 11.97 3.67
C SER A 137 1.09 10.88 4.46
N LEU A 138 -0.22 10.68 4.22
CA LEU A 138 -0.98 9.56 4.79
C LEU A 138 -0.35 8.21 4.43
N HIS A 139 0.04 8.01 3.17
CA HIS A 139 0.72 6.80 2.71
C HIS A 139 2.09 6.60 3.38
N TYR A 140 2.86 7.68 3.61
CA TYR A 140 4.20 7.58 4.20
C TYR A 140 4.18 7.35 5.71
N TYR A 141 3.28 8.00 6.44
CA TYR A 141 3.25 7.99 7.91
C TYR A 141 2.16 7.10 8.50
N GLY A 142 1.24 6.58 7.67
CA GLY A 142 0.11 5.77 8.12
C GLY A 142 -1.01 6.58 8.77
N PHE A 143 -0.85 7.89 8.94
CA PHE A 143 -1.90 8.77 9.43
C PHE A 143 -1.72 10.21 8.91
N ALA A 144 -2.82 10.96 8.90
CA ALA A 144 -2.81 12.39 8.60
C ALA A 144 -4.05 13.06 9.20
N LYS A 145 -4.01 14.37 9.41
CA LYS A 145 -5.11 15.16 9.97
C LYS A 145 -5.73 16.06 8.92
N MET A 146 -7.05 16.21 8.96
CA MET A 146 -7.78 17.19 8.16
C MET A 146 -8.59 18.08 9.09
N LYS A 147 -8.58 19.40 8.87
CA LYS A 147 -9.50 20.32 9.54
C LYS A 147 -10.81 20.33 8.77
N GLY A 148 -11.88 19.91 9.41
CA GLY A 148 -13.24 19.99 8.87
C GLY A 148 -13.85 21.38 9.06
N ASP A 149 -14.91 21.66 8.32
CA ASP A 149 -15.67 22.91 8.43
C ASP A 149 -17.14 22.71 8.89
N LYS A 150 -17.59 21.46 8.97
CA LYS A 150 -18.97 21.14 9.34
C LYS A 150 -19.00 20.34 10.64
N ILE A 151 -19.87 20.76 11.55
CA ILE A 151 -20.17 20.04 12.79
C ILE A 151 -21.52 19.33 12.60
N LYS A 152 -21.51 18.26 11.78
CA LYS A 152 -22.71 17.50 11.45
C LYS A 152 -22.40 16.01 11.42
N SER A 153 -23.26 15.19 12.03
CA SER A 153 -23.20 13.73 11.92
C SER A 153 -23.26 13.31 10.43
N GLY A 154 -22.45 12.33 10.05
CA GLY A 154 -22.30 11.89 8.66
C GLY A 154 -21.41 12.78 7.76
N ALA A 155 -20.90 13.94 8.22
CA ALA A 155 -19.99 14.76 7.43
C ALA A 155 -18.68 14.03 7.06
N VAL A 156 -18.31 13.01 7.82
CA VAL A 156 -17.17 12.11 7.52
C VAL A 156 -17.28 11.45 6.13
N ILE A 157 -18.51 11.21 5.64
CA ILE A 157 -18.79 10.66 4.30
C ILE A 157 -18.27 11.60 3.20
N GLU A 158 -18.46 12.91 3.37
CA GLU A 158 -17.99 13.90 2.39
C GLU A 158 -16.47 13.88 2.27
N ILE A 159 -15.76 13.65 3.39
CA ILE A 159 -14.30 13.53 3.42
C ILE A 159 -13.85 12.26 2.69
N ALA A 160 -14.46 11.13 2.98
CA ALA A 160 -14.14 9.86 2.32
C ALA A 160 -14.32 9.96 0.79
N ASN A 161 -15.40 10.57 0.34
CA ASN A 161 -15.74 10.75 -1.08
C ASN A 161 -14.77 11.68 -1.85
N LEU A 162 -13.87 12.41 -1.16
CA LEU A 162 -12.83 13.18 -1.84
C LEU A 162 -11.80 12.29 -2.56
N PHE A 163 -11.60 11.05 -2.09
CA PHE A 163 -10.51 10.21 -2.58
C PHE A 163 -10.84 8.72 -2.70
N SER A 164 -11.95 8.23 -2.12
CA SER A 164 -12.32 6.81 -2.18
C SER A 164 -13.81 6.59 -1.89
N TYR A 165 -14.23 5.35 -2.01
CA TYR A 165 -15.54 4.87 -1.58
C TYR A 165 -15.47 4.32 -0.14
N ILE A 166 -16.62 4.28 0.53
CA ILE A 166 -16.72 3.76 1.89
C ILE A 166 -16.98 2.26 1.83
N ARG A 167 -16.16 1.48 2.52
CA ARG A 167 -16.42 0.07 2.76
C ARG A 167 -17.47 -0.06 3.86
N GLU A 168 -18.64 -0.53 3.52
CA GLU A 168 -19.71 -0.81 4.48
C GLU A 168 -19.37 -2.05 5.31
N THR A 169 -19.68 -1.99 6.60
CA THR A 169 -19.45 -3.07 7.58
C THR A 169 -20.75 -3.37 8.33
N ASN A 170 -20.74 -4.35 9.26
CA ASN A 170 -21.85 -4.58 10.16
C ASN A 170 -22.24 -3.34 11.01
N TYR A 171 -21.35 -2.36 11.13
CA TYR A 171 -21.65 -1.05 11.74
C TYR A 171 -22.21 -0.03 10.74
N GLY A 172 -22.47 -0.43 9.49
CA GLY A 172 -22.89 0.45 8.41
C GLY A 172 -21.72 1.18 7.74
N LYS A 173 -22.05 2.25 7.03
CA LYS A 173 -21.08 3.12 6.33
C LYS A 173 -20.34 4.05 7.28
N TRP A 174 -20.96 4.43 8.34
CA TRP A 174 -20.43 5.27 9.42
C TRP A 174 -21.31 5.09 10.67
N PHE A 175 -20.79 5.40 11.83
CA PHE A 175 -21.48 5.37 13.09
C PHE A 175 -20.93 6.44 14.03
N ASP A 176 -21.76 6.88 14.97
CA ASP A 176 -21.36 7.85 15.99
C ASP A 176 -20.75 7.13 17.20
N VAL A 177 -19.60 7.62 17.66
CA VAL A 177 -18.96 7.18 18.89
C VAL A 177 -19.29 8.19 20.00
N ARG A 178 -20.06 7.75 20.98
CA ARG A 178 -20.50 8.55 22.13
C ARG A 178 -20.65 7.68 23.38
N SER A 179 -20.57 8.28 24.55
CA SER A 179 -20.86 7.55 25.79
C SER A 179 -22.34 7.17 25.88
N GLU A 180 -22.61 5.91 26.22
CA GLU A 180 -23.97 5.36 26.39
C GLU A 180 -24.21 4.95 27.83
N ILE A 181 -25.49 4.90 28.25
CA ILE A 181 -25.86 4.55 29.62
C ILE A 181 -25.57 3.08 29.92
N ASN A 182 -25.86 2.19 28.96
CA ASN A 182 -25.59 0.75 29.06
C ASN A 182 -24.71 0.30 27.87
N PRO A 183 -23.41 0.62 27.87
CA PRO A 183 -22.55 0.35 26.75
C PRO A 183 -22.26 -1.15 26.61
N ILE A 184 -22.43 -1.67 25.42
CA ILE A 184 -22.05 -3.04 25.06
C ILE A 184 -20.60 -3.14 24.59
N ASN A 185 -19.94 -1.99 24.35
CA ASN A 185 -18.58 -1.90 23.90
C ASN A 185 -17.84 -0.78 24.65
N LEU A 186 -16.56 -1.00 24.97
CA LEU A 186 -15.72 0.00 25.65
C LEU A 186 -15.60 1.31 24.87
N ALA A 187 -15.73 1.30 23.55
CA ALA A 187 -15.75 2.50 22.72
C ALA A 187 -16.91 3.45 23.05
N PHE A 188 -18.00 2.95 23.65
CA PHE A 188 -19.16 3.73 24.08
C PHE A 188 -19.13 4.09 25.55
N THR A 189 -17.97 4.04 26.18
CA THR A 189 -17.74 4.45 27.57
C THR A 189 -16.90 5.73 27.62
N ASN A 190 -16.76 6.28 28.80
CA ASN A 190 -15.86 7.40 29.11
C ASN A 190 -14.44 6.95 29.50
N TYR A 191 -14.15 5.65 29.43
CA TYR A 191 -12.82 5.12 29.73
C TYR A 191 -11.85 5.35 28.58
N GLY A 192 -10.56 5.56 28.94
CA GLY A 192 -9.48 5.62 27.95
C GLY A 192 -9.19 4.24 27.35
N LEU A 193 -9.09 4.17 26.03
CA LEU A 193 -8.68 2.97 25.33
C LEU A 193 -7.18 2.97 25.10
N GLN A 194 -6.55 1.82 25.31
CA GLN A 194 -5.14 1.62 24.96
C GLN A 194 -4.95 1.63 23.44
N ALA A 195 -3.71 1.86 22.98
CA ALA A 195 -3.38 1.81 21.55
C ALA A 195 -3.73 0.42 20.97
N HIS A 196 -4.55 0.40 19.94
CA HIS A 196 -5.05 -0.82 19.28
C HIS A 196 -5.31 -0.56 17.80
N THR A 197 -5.53 -1.60 17.06
CA THR A 197 -6.08 -1.57 15.70
C THR A 197 -7.51 -2.10 15.73
N ASP A 198 -8.41 -1.51 14.96
CA ASP A 198 -9.79 -1.95 14.90
C ASP A 198 -9.99 -3.15 13.98
N ASN A 199 -10.95 -4.00 14.33
CA ASN A 199 -11.46 -5.11 13.54
C ASN A 199 -10.37 -6.08 13.02
N PRO A 200 -9.43 -6.56 13.86
CA PRO A 200 -8.38 -7.48 13.42
C PRO A 200 -8.89 -8.86 12.99
N TYR A 201 -10.14 -9.18 13.31
CA TYR A 201 -10.83 -10.42 12.93
C TYR A 201 -11.33 -10.42 11.47
N ARG A 202 -11.34 -9.27 10.78
CA ARG A 202 -11.79 -9.20 9.38
C ARG A 202 -10.71 -9.62 8.39
N ASN A 203 -11.14 -10.29 7.32
CA ASN A 203 -10.27 -10.64 6.20
C ASN A 203 -10.88 -10.14 4.88
N PRO A 204 -10.25 -9.18 4.17
CA PRO A 204 -9.08 -8.42 4.62
C PRO A 204 -9.41 -7.46 5.77
N VAL A 205 -8.43 -7.15 6.58
CA VAL A 205 -8.55 -6.12 7.62
C VAL A 205 -8.91 -4.75 7.02
N PRO A 206 -9.54 -3.83 7.79
CA PRO A 206 -9.75 -2.46 7.34
C PRO A 206 -8.42 -1.80 6.97
N THR A 207 -8.40 -1.09 5.84
CA THR A 207 -7.18 -0.45 5.34
C THR A 207 -6.98 0.94 5.92
N MET A 208 -8.06 1.70 6.07
CA MET A 208 -8.04 3.06 6.57
C MET A 208 -9.33 3.35 7.35
N GLN A 209 -9.19 4.07 8.44
CA GLN A 209 -10.30 4.55 9.27
C GLN A 209 -10.25 6.08 9.34
N ILE A 210 -11.42 6.71 9.30
CA ILE A 210 -11.56 8.15 9.50
C ILE A 210 -12.29 8.35 10.83
N LEU A 211 -11.63 9.03 11.76
CA LEU A 211 -12.24 9.48 13.01
C LEU A 211 -12.55 10.97 12.89
N TYR A 212 -13.84 11.32 12.92
CA TYR A 212 -14.31 12.69 12.78
C TYR A 212 -14.79 13.23 14.12
N CYS A 213 -14.19 14.30 14.60
CA CYS A 213 -14.57 14.94 15.85
C CYS A 213 -15.75 15.90 15.62
N LEU A 214 -16.93 15.55 16.12
CA LEU A 214 -18.12 16.40 16.07
C LEU A 214 -18.12 17.46 17.18
N LYS A 215 -17.73 17.06 18.40
CA LYS A 215 -17.70 17.93 19.58
C LYS A 215 -16.57 17.51 20.50
N ASN A 216 -15.84 18.45 21.01
CA ASN A 216 -14.85 18.25 22.05
C ASN A 216 -15.04 19.34 23.13
N SER A 217 -15.96 19.10 24.04
CA SER A 217 -16.27 20.01 25.18
C SER A 217 -15.70 19.48 26.51
N ALA A 218 -15.23 18.25 26.53
CA ALA A 218 -14.65 17.64 27.71
C ALA A 218 -13.19 18.06 27.93
N ARG A 219 -12.76 18.10 29.19
CA ARG A 219 -11.34 18.22 29.54
C ARG A 219 -10.68 16.87 29.38
N GLY A 220 -9.75 16.75 28.42
CA GLY A 220 -9.13 15.47 28.04
C GLY A 220 -9.69 14.90 26.74
N GLY A 221 -9.76 13.58 26.61
CA GLY A 221 -10.31 12.89 25.41
C GLY A 221 -9.44 13.00 24.16
N ASN A 222 -8.14 13.23 24.30
CA ASN A 222 -7.22 13.34 23.16
C ASN A 222 -7.01 11.99 22.48
N SER A 223 -7.14 11.95 21.16
CA SER A 223 -6.71 10.81 20.35
C SER A 223 -5.19 10.76 20.25
N LYS A 224 -4.62 9.59 20.53
CA LYS A 224 -3.19 9.32 20.38
C LYS A 224 -2.99 8.32 19.26
N VAL A 225 -2.02 8.56 18.39
CA VAL A 225 -1.59 7.61 17.37
C VAL A 225 -0.18 7.13 17.66
N VAL A 226 0.07 5.85 17.39
CA VAL A 226 1.36 5.19 17.59
C VAL A 226 1.73 4.48 16.31
N ASP A 227 3.00 4.62 15.88
CA ASP A 227 3.50 3.82 14.77
C ASP A 227 3.76 2.38 15.24
N GLY A 228 2.90 1.46 14.84
CA GLY A 228 3.01 0.04 15.17
C GLY A 228 4.28 -0.62 14.62
N PHE A 229 4.79 -0.15 13.46
CA PHE A 229 6.05 -0.63 12.91
C PHE A 229 7.25 -0.16 13.74
N TYR A 230 7.19 1.07 14.26
CA TYR A 230 8.20 1.54 15.20
C TYR A 230 8.19 0.73 16.50
N ALA A 231 7.00 0.45 17.05
CA ALA A 231 6.86 -0.39 18.23
C ALA A 231 7.43 -1.81 18.00
N ALA A 232 7.12 -2.43 16.84
CA ALA A 232 7.67 -3.73 16.46
C ALA A 232 9.21 -3.69 16.29
N LEU A 233 9.75 -2.62 15.70
CA LEU A 233 11.20 -2.44 15.54
C LEU A 233 11.89 -2.30 16.91
N ARG A 234 11.30 -1.55 17.83
CA ARG A 234 11.79 -1.45 19.22
C ARG A 234 11.80 -2.82 19.88
N LEU A 235 10.71 -3.57 19.81
CA LEU A 235 10.63 -4.91 20.36
C LEU A 235 11.71 -5.82 19.77
N LYS A 236 11.94 -5.76 18.47
CA LYS A 236 13.02 -6.50 17.79
C LYS A 236 14.39 -6.19 18.34
N ASN A 237 14.66 -4.93 18.68
CA ASN A 237 15.96 -4.51 19.19
C ASN A 237 16.12 -4.80 20.70
N GLU A 238 15.07 -4.59 21.48
CA GLU A 238 15.10 -4.69 22.95
C GLU A 238 14.89 -6.13 23.43
N LYS A 239 14.02 -6.91 22.74
CA LYS A 239 13.61 -8.28 23.13
C LYS A 239 13.45 -9.18 21.92
N LYS A 240 14.56 -9.59 21.30
CA LYS A 240 14.61 -10.38 20.07
C LYS A 240 13.78 -11.68 20.13
N SER A 241 13.78 -12.36 21.28
CA SER A 241 13.01 -13.60 21.47
C SER A 241 11.49 -13.36 21.40
N TYR A 242 11.01 -12.28 22.00
CA TYR A 242 9.59 -11.92 21.96
C TYR A 242 9.15 -11.50 20.55
N PHE A 243 9.99 -10.74 19.84
CA PHE A 243 9.76 -10.41 18.45
C PHE A 243 9.68 -11.67 17.59
N ALA A 244 10.59 -12.62 17.78
CA ALA A 244 10.60 -13.88 17.03
C ALA A 244 9.34 -14.71 17.30
N LEU A 245 8.86 -14.79 18.54
CA LEU A 245 7.62 -15.47 18.91
C LEU A 245 6.40 -14.83 18.20
N LEU A 246 6.23 -13.51 18.32
CA LEU A 246 5.12 -12.79 17.71
C LEU A 246 5.16 -12.80 16.17
N SER A 247 6.36 -12.88 15.58
CA SER A 247 6.50 -13.02 14.12
C SER A 247 6.17 -14.42 13.61
N LYS A 248 6.33 -15.45 14.45
CA LYS A 248 6.11 -16.85 14.10
C LYS A 248 4.69 -17.34 14.39
N TYR A 249 4.11 -16.87 15.48
CA TYR A 249 2.80 -17.32 15.96
C TYR A 249 1.79 -16.18 15.84
N CYS A 250 0.88 -16.33 14.89
CA CYS A 250 -0.19 -15.36 14.67
C CYS A 250 -1.27 -15.49 15.74
N ALA A 251 -1.67 -14.38 16.35
CA ALA A 251 -2.88 -14.31 17.16
C ALA A 251 -4.12 -14.50 16.27
N ARG A 252 -5.09 -15.22 16.77
CA ARG A 252 -6.40 -15.37 16.12
C ARG A 252 -7.39 -14.47 16.84
N PHE A 253 -8.21 -13.80 16.05
CA PHE A 253 -9.22 -12.88 16.55
C PHE A 253 -10.58 -13.35 16.08
N GLU A 254 -11.57 -13.23 16.95
CA GLU A 254 -12.96 -13.58 16.67
C GLU A 254 -13.85 -12.43 17.22
N PHE A 255 -14.84 -12.06 16.43
CA PHE A 255 -15.92 -11.17 16.88
C PHE A 255 -17.14 -12.01 17.20
N LYS A 256 -17.67 -11.85 18.42
CA LYS A 256 -18.90 -12.50 18.87
C LYS A 256 -19.89 -11.44 19.33
N GLU A 257 -21.03 -11.42 18.68
CA GLU A 257 -22.20 -10.67 19.13
C GLU A 257 -23.39 -11.62 19.18
N LYS A 258 -24.40 -11.34 20.04
CA LYS A 258 -25.54 -12.27 20.27
C LYS A 258 -26.25 -12.75 19.00
N LYS A 259 -26.04 -12.11 17.86
CA LYS A 259 -26.69 -12.42 16.58
C LYS A 259 -25.73 -12.60 15.39
N GLU A 260 -24.43 -12.36 15.54
CA GLU A 260 -23.48 -12.41 14.43
C GLU A 260 -22.15 -13.03 14.87
N PHE A 261 -21.63 -13.93 14.05
CA PHE A 261 -20.27 -14.47 14.13
C PHE A 261 -19.52 -14.03 12.88
N ILE A 262 -18.37 -13.39 13.02
CA ILE A 262 -17.47 -13.01 11.93
C ILE A 262 -16.05 -13.46 12.23
#